data_74b8457ccadeb008730895c9de59bdd0
#
_entry.id   74b8457ccadeb008730895c9de59bdd0
#
_cell.length_a   1.000
_cell.length_b   1.000
_cell.length_c   1.000
_cell.angle_alpha   90.00
_cell.angle_beta   90.00
_cell.angle_gamma   90.00
#
_symmetry.space_group_name_H-M   'P 1'
#
loop_
_entity.id
_entity.type
_entity.pdbx_description
1 polymer ?
#
loop_
_entity_poly.entity_id
_entity_poly.type
_entity_poly.pdbx_seq_one_letter_code
_entity_poly.pdbx_strand_id
1 'polypeptide(L)'
;MENRNPREERDRARRQKNKYSKAAIAIMITPVVLVALIVFGIVSCSMNNSKKTESPKATSATSAKPVKKEESFKMSVAGDYIIYSAIYDDAKKNAGGNGYDFSPMVENLKQFTKNCDVNYYNQETVLAAYDGLEPSTYPMFVSPTEAGDAMVNLGYNLVSTATNHAMDGGEQGILNECKYWKKQKDVLMAGTYDSQKSRDAIKIKECNGITYTMLNYTYDTNGIPTPEGKDYMVNIWPTDLSINNPETDANYQAYKKQVKKDIDAVRDKVDFLIVAIHAGVEYMPDESAYQDDMAQFLSDNDVDLMIGTHPHVIEPARYVGDMMCYYSMGNLLCSQYQDENYNKVTSILSTFTVKKTTDDGKVKIKLDDMNNELMYCYYEQKARNNFKIIPFSSKQIKEYLPDYKQVYKTYKKVFLKLDKTLPFADCAE
;
A
#
# COMPACT_ATOMS: atom_id res chain seq x y z
N MET A 1 31.71 -22.53 -2.17
CA MET A 1 30.51 -22.39 -1.32
C MET A 1 29.43 -21.90 -2.26
N GLU A 2 28.48 -22.75 -2.62
CA GLU A 2 27.38 -22.36 -3.51
C GLU A 2 26.47 -21.35 -2.80
N ASN A 3 26.34 -20.17 -3.41
CA ASN A 3 25.41 -19.14 -2.97
C ASN A 3 23.99 -19.63 -3.23
N ARG A 4 23.34 -20.25 -2.25
CA ARG A 4 21.93 -20.65 -2.36
C ARG A 4 21.05 -19.42 -2.10
N ASN A 5 20.11 -19.21 -2.99
CA ASN A 5 19.14 -18.13 -2.89
C ASN A 5 18.31 -18.31 -1.58
N PRO A 6 18.31 -17.34 -0.67
CA PRO A 6 17.57 -17.42 0.62
C PRO A 6 16.06 -17.67 0.45
N ARG A 7 15.47 -17.28 -0.69
CA ARG A 7 14.05 -17.50 -1.02
C ARG A 7 13.77 -18.97 -1.32
N GLU A 8 14.68 -19.70 -1.96
CA GLU A 8 14.51 -21.14 -2.22
C GLU A 8 14.58 -22.00 -0.94
N GLU A 9 15.36 -21.58 0.04
CA GLU A 9 15.41 -22.25 1.34
C GLU A 9 14.13 -22.00 2.15
N ARG A 10 13.61 -20.77 2.10
CA ARG A 10 12.33 -20.40 2.73
C ARG A 10 11.14 -21.12 2.09
N ASP A 11 11.11 -21.23 0.78
CA ASP A 11 10.09 -22.02 0.06
C ASP A 11 10.14 -23.52 0.42
N ARG A 12 11.33 -24.07 0.67
CA ARG A 12 11.47 -25.43 1.17
C ARG A 12 10.91 -25.60 2.58
N ALA A 13 11.23 -24.66 3.50
CA ALA A 13 10.73 -24.67 4.87
C ALA A 13 9.20 -24.50 4.92
N ARG A 14 8.64 -23.61 4.08
CA ARG A 14 7.19 -23.39 3.92
C ARG A 14 6.46 -24.64 3.42
N ARG A 15 7.03 -25.36 2.46
CA ARG A 15 6.49 -26.63 1.95
C ARG A 15 6.53 -27.74 2.99
N GLN A 16 7.60 -27.80 3.79
CA GLN A 16 7.73 -28.75 4.87
C GLN A 16 6.66 -28.52 5.95
N LYS A 17 6.43 -27.25 6.35
CA LYS A 17 5.39 -26.84 7.30
C LYS A 17 3.96 -27.16 6.79
N ASN A 18 3.68 -26.89 5.51
CA ASN A 18 2.40 -27.22 4.86
C ASN A 18 2.18 -28.75 4.73
N LYS A 19 3.24 -29.53 4.56
CA LYS A 19 3.16 -30.99 4.51
C LYS A 19 2.78 -31.59 5.88
N TYR A 20 3.31 -31.00 6.96
CA TYR A 20 2.95 -31.41 8.32
C TYR A 20 1.54 -30.97 8.74
N SER A 21 1.08 -29.79 8.32
CA SER A 21 -0.29 -29.34 8.59
C SER A 21 -1.34 -30.20 7.85
N LYS A 22 -1.10 -30.56 6.60
CA LYS A 22 -1.95 -31.47 5.83
C LYS A 22 -1.96 -32.91 6.38
N ALA A 23 -0.83 -33.37 6.88
CA ALA A 23 -0.73 -34.67 7.56
C ALA A 23 -1.48 -34.69 8.89
N ALA A 24 -1.40 -33.62 9.68
CA ALA A 24 -2.12 -33.48 10.93
C ALA A 24 -3.67 -33.43 10.72
N ILE A 25 -4.13 -32.75 9.68
CA ILE A 25 -5.56 -32.70 9.30
C ILE A 25 -6.02 -34.08 8.80
N ALA A 26 -5.21 -34.79 8.04
CA ALA A 26 -5.52 -36.16 7.56
C ALA A 26 -5.66 -37.15 8.73
N ILE A 27 -4.82 -37.04 9.76
CA ILE A 27 -4.85 -37.89 10.95
C ILE A 27 -6.08 -37.64 11.82
N MET A 28 -6.63 -36.42 11.85
CA MET A 28 -7.86 -36.10 12.61
C MET A 28 -9.15 -36.49 11.91
N ILE A 29 -9.16 -36.59 10.58
CA ILE A 29 -10.37 -36.92 9.79
C ILE A 29 -10.54 -38.44 9.62
N THR A 30 -9.46 -39.21 9.64
CA THR A 30 -9.47 -40.67 9.38
C THR A 30 -10.38 -41.48 10.34
N PRO A 31 -10.46 -41.22 11.66
CA PRO A 31 -11.29 -42.01 12.54
C PRO A 31 -12.81 -41.72 12.37
N VAL A 32 -13.20 -40.51 11.95
CA VAL A 32 -14.62 -40.14 11.79
C VAL A 32 -15.20 -40.77 10.51
N VAL A 33 -14.42 -40.85 9.43
CA VAL A 33 -14.84 -41.45 8.16
C VAL A 33 -14.96 -42.99 8.28
N LEU A 34 -14.08 -43.64 9.07
CA LEU A 34 -14.12 -45.08 9.29
C LEU A 34 -15.36 -45.54 10.06
N VAL A 35 -15.82 -44.73 11.03
CA VAL A 35 -17.04 -45.03 11.79
C VAL A 35 -18.28 -44.86 10.93
N ALA A 36 -18.33 -43.87 10.02
CA ALA A 36 -19.44 -43.69 9.10
C ALA A 36 -19.58 -44.82 8.06
N LEU A 37 -18.47 -45.39 7.60
CA LEU A 37 -18.47 -46.51 6.65
C LEU A 37 -18.86 -47.87 7.28
N ILE A 38 -18.61 -48.07 8.57
CA ILE A 38 -19.00 -49.28 9.28
C ILE A 38 -20.53 -49.30 9.53
N VAL A 39 -21.15 -48.15 9.76
CA VAL A 39 -22.62 -48.06 9.97
C VAL A 39 -23.40 -48.23 8.65
N PHE A 40 -22.81 -47.83 7.50
CA PHE A 40 -23.45 -48.03 6.18
C PHE A 40 -23.27 -49.46 5.60
N GLY A 41 -22.25 -50.21 6.04
CA GLY A 41 -21.95 -51.57 5.58
C GLY A 41 -22.86 -52.66 6.13
N ILE A 42 -23.67 -52.39 7.19
CA ILE A 42 -24.53 -53.42 7.83
C ILE A 42 -25.94 -53.45 7.23
N VAL A 43 -26.33 -52.47 6.42
CA VAL A 43 -27.71 -52.39 5.86
C VAL A 43 -27.81 -52.87 4.41
N SER A 44 -26.71 -53.19 3.71
CA SER A 44 -26.73 -53.52 2.30
C SER A 44 -26.28 -54.97 1.93
N CYS A 45 -26.50 -55.92 2.83
CA CYS A 45 -26.22 -57.30 2.52
C CYS A 45 -27.51 -58.11 2.42
N SER A 46 -28.30 -57.83 1.39
CA SER A 46 -29.28 -58.80 0.87
C SER A 46 -29.69 -58.43 -0.55
N MET A 47 -29.57 -59.43 -1.44
CA MET A 47 -30.07 -59.53 -2.85
C MET A 47 -29.18 -58.91 -3.95
N ASN A 48 -28.45 -59.63 -4.71
CA ASN A 48 -28.84 -60.42 -5.85
C ASN A 48 -27.65 -60.85 -6.73
N ASN A 49 -27.81 -62.02 -7.30
CA ASN A 49 -26.91 -62.78 -8.12
C ASN A 49 -26.91 -62.33 -9.60
N SER A 50 -25.77 -62.60 -10.29
CA SER A 50 -25.58 -62.80 -11.71
C SER A 50 -25.50 -61.60 -12.68
N LYS A 51 -24.29 -61.30 -13.21
CA LYS A 51 -23.84 -61.59 -14.58
C LYS A 51 -22.43 -61.09 -14.81
N LYS A 52 -21.56 -61.96 -15.31
CA LYS A 52 -20.23 -61.62 -15.90
C LYS A 52 -20.45 -60.71 -17.09
N THR A 53 -19.71 -59.58 -17.08
CA THR A 53 -19.35 -58.90 -18.35
C THR A 53 -17.95 -58.31 -18.17
N GLU A 54 -17.17 -58.36 -19.23
CA GLU A 54 -15.75 -58.13 -19.34
C GLU A 54 -15.33 -56.71 -18.94
N SER A 55 -14.14 -56.62 -18.30
CA SER A 55 -13.47 -55.36 -17.97
C SER A 55 -12.98 -54.64 -19.22
N PRO A 56 -13.27 -53.33 -19.37
CA PRO A 56 -12.54 -52.50 -20.33
C PRO A 56 -11.14 -52.18 -19.78
N LYS A 57 -10.14 -52.34 -20.65
CA LYS A 57 -8.76 -51.91 -20.43
C LYS A 57 -8.68 -50.51 -19.82
N ALA A 58 -7.97 -50.39 -18.73
CA ALA A 58 -7.59 -49.11 -18.18
C ALA A 58 -6.77 -48.33 -19.24
N THR A 59 -7.36 -47.30 -19.79
CA THR A 59 -6.65 -46.26 -20.51
C THR A 59 -5.80 -45.49 -19.51
N SER A 60 -4.48 -45.52 -19.71
CA SER A 60 -3.52 -44.73 -18.94
C SER A 60 -3.95 -43.26 -18.99
N ALA A 61 -4.35 -42.69 -17.86
CA ALA A 61 -4.52 -41.26 -17.75
C ALA A 61 -3.18 -40.58 -18.03
N THR A 62 -3.06 -39.96 -19.18
CA THR A 62 -1.95 -39.08 -19.50
C THR A 62 -2.01 -37.96 -18.47
N SER A 63 -1.03 -37.88 -17.57
CA SER A 63 -0.90 -36.76 -16.67
C SER A 63 -0.71 -35.51 -17.53
N ALA A 64 -1.73 -34.66 -17.56
CA ALA A 64 -1.63 -33.35 -18.18
C ALA A 64 -0.45 -32.62 -17.53
N LYS A 65 0.49 -32.16 -18.35
CA LYS A 65 1.57 -31.28 -17.85
C LYS A 65 0.93 -30.11 -17.09
N PRO A 66 1.46 -29.72 -15.93
CA PRO A 66 0.92 -28.57 -15.21
C PRO A 66 0.91 -27.35 -16.15
N VAL A 67 -0.25 -26.77 -16.31
CA VAL A 67 -0.42 -25.57 -17.15
C VAL A 67 0.09 -24.38 -16.34
N LYS A 68 1.11 -23.71 -16.88
CA LYS A 68 1.58 -22.43 -16.34
C LYS A 68 0.41 -21.45 -16.37
N LYS A 69 0.01 -20.92 -15.21
CA LYS A 69 -1.04 -19.92 -15.06
C LYS A 69 -0.42 -18.56 -14.81
N GLU A 70 -0.90 -17.54 -15.51
CA GLU A 70 -0.52 -16.14 -15.30
C GLU A 70 -1.77 -15.33 -14.98
N GLU A 71 -1.66 -14.50 -13.94
CA GLU A 71 -2.69 -13.58 -13.46
C GLU A 71 -2.02 -12.22 -13.26
N SER A 72 -2.76 -11.12 -13.51
CA SER A 72 -2.19 -9.78 -13.34
C SER A 72 -3.25 -8.74 -13.08
N PHE A 73 -2.85 -7.67 -12.35
CA PHE A 73 -3.58 -6.42 -12.27
C PHE A 73 -2.61 -5.24 -12.39
N LYS A 74 -3.13 -4.08 -12.79
CA LYS A 74 -2.36 -2.84 -12.86
C LYS A 74 -2.55 -2.02 -11.59
N MET A 75 -1.45 -1.44 -11.11
CA MET A 75 -1.45 -0.60 -9.91
C MET A 75 -0.87 0.78 -10.19
N SER A 76 -1.45 1.82 -9.57
CA SER A 76 -0.83 3.14 -9.44
C SER A 76 -0.52 3.45 -7.98
N VAL A 77 0.57 4.18 -7.76
CA VAL A 77 1.06 4.58 -6.43
C VAL A 77 1.39 6.06 -6.46
N ALA A 78 0.82 6.83 -5.52
CA ALA A 78 1.04 8.26 -5.38
C ALA A 78 1.41 8.63 -3.94
N GLY A 79 1.94 9.85 -3.73
CA GLY A 79 2.47 10.32 -2.46
C GLY A 79 1.44 10.99 -1.54
N ASP A 80 1.93 11.98 -0.78
CA ASP A 80 1.20 12.65 0.30
C ASP A 80 0.11 13.60 -0.22
N TYR A 81 -1.11 13.38 0.26
CA TYR A 81 -2.27 14.23 -0.01
C TYR A 81 -2.61 15.02 1.26
N ILE A 82 -2.16 16.31 1.28
CA ILE A 82 -2.16 17.16 2.47
C ILE A 82 -3.10 18.35 2.25
N ILE A 83 -4.20 18.41 2.98
CA ILE A 83 -5.25 19.39 2.78
C ILE A 83 -5.07 20.59 3.70
N TYR A 84 -4.31 21.58 3.24
CA TYR A 84 -4.17 22.88 3.89
C TYR A 84 -5.42 23.74 3.70
N SER A 85 -5.59 24.78 4.56
CA SER A 85 -6.70 25.73 4.42
C SER A 85 -6.80 26.36 3.02
N ALA A 86 -5.68 26.74 2.45
CA ALA A 86 -5.66 27.31 1.10
C ALA A 86 -6.25 26.34 0.04
N ILE A 87 -6.05 25.03 0.22
CA ILE A 87 -6.60 24.01 -0.68
C ILE A 87 -8.10 23.85 -0.49
N TYR A 88 -8.60 23.71 0.74
CA TYR A 88 -10.05 23.60 0.92
C TYR A 88 -10.78 24.93 0.70
N ASP A 89 -10.15 26.10 0.89
CA ASP A 89 -10.70 27.40 0.51
C ASP A 89 -10.84 27.52 -1.01
N ASP A 90 -9.88 27.01 -1.78
CA ASP A 90 -9.94 26.94 -3.23
C ASP A 90 -11.00 25.93 -3.71
N ALA A 91 -11.10 24.76 -3.06
CA ALA A 91 -12.17 23.80 -3.30
C ALA A 91 -13.57 24.39 -3.00
N LYS A 92 -13.70 25.23 -1.97
CA LYS A 92 -14.93 25.93 -1.66
C LYS A 92 -15.33 26.90 -2.76
N LYS A 93 -14.37 27.62 -3.36
CA LYS A 93 -14.61 28.49 -4.53
C LYS A 93 -15.04 27.67 -5.73
N ASN A 94 -14.39 26.55 -6.02
CA ASN A 94 -14.77 25.64 -7.11
C ASN A 94 -16.22 25.16 -6.97
N ALA A 95 -16.68 24.92 -5.73
CA ALA A 95 -18.07 24.55 -5.42
C ALA A 95 -19.07 25.71 -5.42
N GLY A 96 -18.66 26.92 -5.81
CA GLY A 96 -19.54 28.10 -5.78
C GLY A 96 -19.90 28.56 -4.35
N GLY A 97 -19.11 28.18 -3.34
CA GLY A 97 -19.29 28.58 -1.94
C GLY A 97 -20.16 27.64 -1.10
N ASN A 98 -20.73 26.59 -1.68
CA ASN A 98 -21.56 25.61 -0.97
C ASN A 98 -20.90 24.22 -1.05
N GLY A 99 -20.30 23.76 0.07
CA GLY A 99 -19.48 22.54 0.13
C GLY A 99 -18.08 22.76 -0.46
N TYR A 100 -17.45 21.66 -0.92
CA TYR A 100 -16.09 21.66 -1.43
C TYR A 100 -16.00 20.82 -2.70
N ASP A 101 -15.35 21.33 -3.76
CA ASP A 101 -15.04 20.60 -4.98
C ASP A 101 -13.52 20.57 -5.22
N PHE A 102 -12.90 19.44 -4.92
CA PHE A 102 -11.48 19.20 -5.16
C PHE A 102 -11.20 18.64 -6.56
N SER A 103 -12.22 18.27 -7.32
CA SER A 103 -12.08 17.59 -8.62
C SER A 103 -11.18 18.32 -9.61
N PRO A 104 -11.24 19.66 -9.77
CA PRO A 104 -10.38 20.37 -10.72
C PRO A 104 -8.89 20.29 -10.38
N MET A 105 -8.53 20.07 -9.11
CA MET A 105 -7.14 20.01 -8.66
C MET A 105 -6.48 18.68 -9.03
N VAL A 106 -7.26 17.60 -9.07
CA VAL A 106 -6.79 16.22 -9.20
C VAL A 106 -7.15 15.57 -10.54
N GLU A 107 -7.88 16.27 -11.43
CA GLU A 107 -8.42 15.70 -12.68
C GLU A 107 -7.35 15.06 -13.58
N ASN A 108 -6.15 15.62 -13.62
CA ASN A 108 -5.02 15.09 -14.41
C ASN A 108 -4.54 13.69 -13.95
N LEU A 109 -4.89 13.28 -12.72
CA LEU A 109 -4.56 11.94 -12.23
C LEU A 109 -5.37 10.86 -12.94
N LYS A 110 -6.54 11.20 -13.49
CA LYS A 110 -7.44 10.28 -14.20
C LYS A 110 -6.75 9.51 -15.33
N GLN A 111 -5.77 10.11 -16.01
CA GLN A 111 -5.05 9.44 -17.09
C GLN A 111 -4.23 8.24 -16.60
N PHE A 112 -3.82 8.22 -15.33
CA PHE A 112 -3.09 7.12 -14.70
C PHE A 112 -4.04 6.10 -14.08
N THR A 113 -5.02 6.57 -13.30
CA THR A 113 -5.90 5.70 -12.52
C THR A 113 -6.90 4.91 -13.37
N LYS A 114 -7.41 5.48 -14.47
CA LYS A 114 -8.43 4.84 -15.33
C LYS A 114 -8.00 3.50 -15.96
N ASN A 115 -6.70 3.24 -16.04
CA ASN A 115 -6.13 2.04 -16.62
C ASN A 115 -5.52 1.12 -15.56
N CYS A 116 -5.69 1.45 -14.27
CA CYS A 116 -5.22 0.66 -13.13
C CYS A 116 -6.41 0.12 -12.34
N ASP A 117 -6.25 -1.10 -11.85
CA ASP A 117 -7.27 -1.81 -11.06
C ASP A 117 -7.17 -1.45 -9.58
N VAL A 118 -5.93 -1.22 -9.10
CA VAL A 118 -5.62 -0.83 -7.73
C VAL A 118 -4.86 0.49 -7.74
N ASN A 119 -5.41 1.51 -7.09
CA ASN A 119 -4.85 2.86 -7.06
C ASN A 119 -4.62 3.29 -5.61
N TYR A 120 -3.36 3.55 -5.26
CA TYR A 120 -2.91 3.92 -3.92
C TYR A 120 -2.54 5.40 -3.82
N TYR A 121 -2.91 6.03 -2.69
CA TYR A 121 -2.34 7.30 -2.22
C TYR A 121 -2.25 7.33 -0.69
N ASN A 122 -1.41 8.22 -0.15
CA ASN A 122 -1.34 8.49 1.28
C ASN A 122 -2.26 9.65 1.65
N GLN A 123 -3.32 9.38 2.43
CA GLN A 123 -4.17 10.39 3.02
C GLN A 123 -3.51 10.91 4.31
N GLU A 124 -2.74 11.99 4.20
CA GLU A 124 -1.92 12.42 5.33
C GLU A 124 -2.74 13.16 6.38
N THR A 125 -3.66 14.02 5.96
CA THR A 125 -4.49 14.80 6.87
C THR A 125 -5.85 14.15 7.09
N VAL A 126 -6.27 13.99 8.36
CA VAL A 126 -7.44 13.21 8.74
C VAL A 126 -8.75 13.75 8.11
N LEU A 127 -9.51 12.89 7.43
CA LEU A 127 -10.80 13.23 6.79
C LEU A 127 -11.94 13.17 7.81
N ALA A 128 -12.09 14.22 8.60
CA ALA A 128 -12.94 14.19 9.80
C ALA A 128 -13.81 15.42 10.01
N ALA A 129 -13.84 16.40 9.08
CA ALA A 129 -14.57 17.66 9.24
C ALA A 129 -16.08 17.47 9.13
N TYR A 130 -16.66 16.79 10.10
CA TYR A 130 -18.10 16.59 10.31
C TYR A 130 -18.35 16.03 11.73
N ASP A 131 -19.61 15.91 12.15
CA ASP A 131 -20.01 15.36 13.45
C ASP A 131 -19.23 16.01 14.64
N GLY A 132 -19.19 17.35 14.66
CA GLY A 132 -18.59 18.13 15.75
C GLY A 132 -17.15 18.57 15.52
N LEU A 133 -16.56 18.27 14.37
CA LEU A 133 -15.25 18.78 13.96
C LEU A 133 -15.38 19.69 12.75
N GLU A 134 -14.77 20.88 12.83
CA GLU A 134 -14.67 21.84 11.75
C GLU A 134 -13.35 21.70 11.00
N PRO A 135 -13.28 22.10 9.71
CA PRO A 135 -12.03 22.11 8.96
C PRO A 135 -10.98 22.97 9.65
N SER A 136 -9.77 22.42 9.78
CA SER A 136 -8.60 23.12 10.32
C SER A 136 -7.34 22.83 9.50
N THR A 137 -6.29 23.61 9.73
CA THR A 137 -5.03 23.55 8.99
C THR A 137 -3.85 23.47 9.94
N TYR A 138 -2.63 23.46 9.40
CA TYR A 138 -1.39 23.41 10.17
C TYR A 138 -1.44 24.30 11.43
N PRO A 139 -0.99 23.81 12.61
CA PRO A 139 -0.32 22.52 12.83
C PRO A 139 -1.26 21.32 13.07
N MET A 140 -2.57 21.52 13.20
CA MET A 140 -3.56 20.48 13.50
C MET A 140 -4.57 20.40 12.37
N PHE A 141 -4.45 19.38 11.51
CA PHE A 141 -5.28 19.24 10.32
C PHE A 141 -6.55 18.44 10.60
N VAL A 142 -7.69 19.02 10.21
CA VAL A 142 -8.96 18.31 10.04
C VAL A 142 -9.51 18.68 8.66
N SER A 143 -9.67 17.69 7.79
CA SER A 143 -9.97 17.93 6.39
C SER A 143 -11.44 17.62 6.05
N PRO A 144 -12.06 18.37 5.10
CA PRO A 144 -13.35 18.00 4.53
C PRO A 144 -13.31 16.62 3.88
N THR A 145 -14.38 15.83 4.06
CA THR A 145 -14.46 14.47 3.49
C THR A 145 -14.54 14.45 1.97
N GLU A 146 -14.99 15.54 1.36
CA GLU A 146 -15.05 15.73 -0.09
C GLU A 146 -13.66 15.65 -0.76
N ALA A 147 -12.58 15.90 0.01
CA ALA A 147 -11.23 15.67 -0.48
C ALA A 147 -10.98 14.16 -0.77
N GLY A 148 -11.47 13.29 0.10
CA GLY A 148 -11.45 11.84 -0.13
C GLY A 148 -12.39 11.41 -1.25
N ASP A 149 -13.60 12.02 -1.33
CA ASP A 149 -14.55 11.72 -2.40
C ASP A 149 -13.95 12.03 -3.80
N ALA A 150 -13.18 13.12 -3.93
CA ALA A 150 -12.52 13.46 -5.18
C ALA A 150 -11.53 12.37 -5.62
N MET A 151 -10.77 11.81 -4.68
CA MET A 151 -9.82 10.72 -4.96
C MET A 151 -10.54 9.40 -5.27
N VAL A 152 -11.58 9.06 -4.50
CA VAL A 152 -12.40 7.85 -4.75
C VAL A 152 -13.08 7.93 -6.13
N ASN A 153 -13.60 9.09 -6.53
CA ASN A 153 -14.21 9.31 -7.84
C ASN A 153 -13.20 9.16 -9.01
N LEU A 154 -11.92 9.33 -8.75
CA LEU A 154 -10.85 9.05 -9.73
C LEU A 154 -10.43 7.57 -9.76
N GLY A 155 -10.98 6.74 -8.88
CA GLY A 155 -10.70 5.31 -8.79
C GLY A 155 -9.65 4.92 -7.74
N TYR A 156 -9.23 5.83 -6.87
CA TYR A 156 -8.36 5.47 -5.74
C TYR A 156 -9.11 4.57 -4.77
N ASN A 157 -8.56 3.39 -4.50
CA ASN A 157 -9.22 2.32 -3.74
C ASN A 157 -8.30 1.61 -2.73
N LEU A 158 -7.08 2.12 -2.55
CA LEU A 158 -6.11 1.68 -1.56
C LEU A 158 -5.51 2.91 -0.87
N VAL A 159 -5.72 3.06 0.44
CA VAL A 159 -5.42 4.29 1.17
C VAL A 159 -4.71 4.00 2.49
N SER A 160 -3.56 4.66 2.71
CA SER A 160 -2.87 4.69 4.01
C SER A 160 -3.31 5.91 4.82
N THR A 161 -3.49 5.73 6.13
CA THR A 161 -3.99 6.76 7.06
C THR A 161 -3.20 6.87 8.36
N ALA A 162 -2.27 5.92 8.65
CA ALA A 162 -1.32 6.10 9.74
C ALA A 162 -0.24 7.08 9.31
N THR A 163 -0.36 8.31 9.77
CA THR A 163 0.53 9.44 9.52
C THR A 163 0.80 10.18 10.81
N ASN A 164 1.77 11.10 10.81
CA ASN A 164 2.01 11.97 11.96
C ASN A 164 0.83 12.90 12.25
N HIS A 165 -0.08 13.13 11.30
CA HIS A 165 -1.30 13.92 11.43
C HIS A 165 -2.56 13.10 11.76
N ALA A 166 -2.45 11.78 11.96
CA ALA A 166 -3.59 10.92 12.24
C ALA A 166 -4.37 11.31 13.51
N MET A 167 -3.68 11.86 14.52
CA MET A 167 -4.28 12.25 15.79
C MET A 167 -4.65 13.74 15.88
N ASP A 168 -4.55 14.53 14.83
CA ASP A 168 -4.82 15.97 14.84
C ASP A 168 -6.28 16.31 15.24
N GLY A 169 -7.24 15.48 14.86
CA GLY A 169 -8.64 15.58 15.31
C GLY A 169 -8.92 14.83 16.63
N GLY A 170 -7.88 14.34 17.32
CA GLY A 170 -8.02 13.51 18.51
C GLY A 170 -8.76 12.20 18.22
N GLU A 171 -9.31 11.58 19.27
CA GLU A 171 -10.12 10.36 19.16
C GLU A 171 -11.30 10.55 18.20
N GLN A 172 -12.00 11.69 18.28
CA GLN A 172 -13.15 11.97 17.43
C GLN A 172 -12.75 12.03 15.93
N GLY A 173 -11.56 12.57 15.64
CA GLY A 173 -10.99 12.58 14.30
C GLY A 173 -10.86 11.18 13.70
N ILE A 174 -10.22 10.26 14.43
CA ILE A 174 -10.08 8.84 14.03
C ILE A 174 -11.45 8.18 13.85
N LEU A 175 -12.40 8.39 14.78
CA LEU A 175 -13.74 7.80 14.68
C LEU A 175 -14.50 8.31 13.46
N ASN A 176 -14.42 9.62 13.17
CA ASN A 176 -15.02 10.22 11.98
C ASN A 176 -14.37 9.65 10.71
N GLU A 177 -13.04 9.65 10.62
CA GLU A 177 -12.34 9.11 9.47
C GLU A 177 -12.69 7.64 9.20
N CYS A 178 -12.65 6.80 10.24
CA CYS A 178 -13.07 5.40 10.12
C CYS A 178 -14.52 5.25 9.67
N LYS A 179 -15.43 6.12 10.15
CA LYS A 179 -16.84 6.16 9.76
C LYS A 179 -16.99 6.58 8.29
N TYR A 180 -16.19 7.53 7.81
CA TYR A 180 -16.15 7.93 6.42
C TYR A 180 -15.69 6.78 5.52
N TRP A 181 -14.53 6.18 5.80
CA TRP A 181 -13.98 5.09 4.98
C TRP A 181 -14.84 3.82 4.97
N LYS A 182 -15.59 3.54 6.04
CA LYS A 182 -16.55 2.42 6.08
C LYS A 182 -17.69 2.56 5.07
N LYS A 183 -18.02 3.78 4.62
CA LYS A 183 -19.02 4.02 3.57
C LYS A 183 -18.46 3.73 2.17
N GLN A 184 -17.15 3.84 2.00
CA GLN A 184 -16.42 3.61 0.74
C GLN A 184 -16.11 2.10 0.60
N LYS A 185 -17.10 1.30 0.18
CA LYS A 185 -17.05 -0.18 0.21
C LYS A 185 -15.91 -0.78 -0.61
N ASP A 186 -15.53 -0.11 -1.70
CA ASP A 186 -14.48 -0.57 -2.62
C ASP A 186 -13.09 -0.15 -2.18
N VAL A 187 -12.96 0.68 -1.14
CA VAL A 187 -11.69 1.15 -0.61
C VAL A 187 -11.17 0.19 0.47
N LEU A 188 -9.91 -0.21 0.34
CA LEU A 188 -9.11 -0.79 1.42
C LEU A 188 -8.34 0.35 2.08
N MET A 189 -8.71 0.70 3.31
CA MET A 189 -7.99 1.63 4.15
C MET A 189 -7.25 0.86 5.24
N ALA A 190 -6.03 1.26 5.54
CA ALA A 190 -5.21 0.72 6.62
C ALA A 190 -4.46 1.84 7.34
N GLY A 191 -4.19 1.63 8.64
CA GLY A 191 -3.36 2.52 9.46
C GLY A 191 -4.06 3.07 10.69
N THR A 192 -5.33 3.50 10.56
CA THR A 192 -6.16 4.01 11.66
C THR A 192 -7.38 3.13 11.89
N TYR A 193 -7.83 3.01 13.14
CA TYR A 193 -8.88 2.06 13.52
C TYR A 193 -9.76 2.59 14.65
N ASP A 194 -11.06 2.31 14.60
CA ASP A 194 -12.04 2.69 15.62
C ASP A 194 -12.18 1.67 16.77
N SER A 195 -11.57 0.51 16.66
CA SER A 195 -11.61 -0.55 17.68
C SER A 195 -10.45 -1.53 17.50
N GLN A 196 -10.06 -2.19 18.60
CA GLN A 196 -9.09 -3.30 18.56
C GLN A 196 -9.53 -4.38 17.56
N LYS A 197 -10.83 -4.71 17.54
CA LYS A 197 -11.39 -5.69 16.60
C LYS A 197 -11.17 -5.28 15.13
N SER A 198 -11.31 -4.00 14.78
CA SER A 198 -11.10 -3.53 13.41
C SER A 198 -9.61 -3.53 13.05
N ARG A 199 -8.73 -3.26 14.01
CA ARG A 199 -7.27 -3.33 13.82
C ARG A 199 -6.81 -4.76 13.59
N ASP A 200 -7.33 -5.72 14.34
CA ASP A 200 -6.95 -7.14 14.25
C ASP A 200 -7.56 -7.83 13.00
N ALA A 201 -8.64 -7.28 12.45
CA ALA A 201 -9.31 -7.78 11.26
C ALA A 201 -8.67 -7.22 9.98
N ILE A 202 -7.42 -7.60 9.71
CA ILE A 202 -6.70 -7.16 8.50
C ILE A 202 -7.49 -7.60 7.26
N LYS A 203 -7.90 -6.62 6.45
CA LYS A 203 -8.70 -6.85 5.26
C LYS A 203 -7.84 -7.38 4.12
N ILE A 204 -8.29 -8.46 3.49
CA ILE A 204 -7.69 -9.01 2.26
C ILE A 204 -8.66 -8.74 1.12
N LYS A 205 -8.14 -8.26 0.01
CA LYS A 205 -8.85 -8.09 -1.27
C LYS A 205 -8.29 -9.03 -2.32
N GLU A 206 -9.05 -9.23 -3.37
CA GLU A 206 -8.63 -9.95 -4.57
C GLU A 206 -8.87 -9.08 -5.79
N CYS A 207 -7.92 -9.09 -6.71
CA CYS A 207 -8.02 -8.46 -8.01
C CYS A 207 -7.47 -9.42 -9.08
N ASN A 208 -8.29 -9.77 -10.06
CA ASN A 208 -7.91 -10.63 -11.19
C ASN A 208 -7.18 -11.94 -10.78
N GLY A 209 -7.62 -12.58 -9.67
CA GLY A 209 -7.04 -13.83 -9.17
C GLY A 209 -5.79 -13.67 -8.30
N ILE A 210 -5.40 -12.44 -7.96
CA ILE A 210 -4.30 -12.12 -7.05
C ILE A 210 -4.87 -11.55 -5.76
N THR A 211 -4.64 -12.23 -4.64
CA THR A 211 -4.99 -11.74 -3.31
C THR A 211 -3.95 -10.76 -2.82
N TYR A 212 -4.39 -9.63 -2.24
CA TYR A 212 -3.49 -8.61 -1.70
C TYR A 212 -4.02 -7.96 -0.42
N THR A 213 -3.11 -7.40 0.36
CA THR A 213 -3.43 -6.53 1.49
C THR A 213 -2.36 -5.47 1.67
N MET A 214 -2.67 -4.48 2.50
CA MET A 214 -1.74 -3.45 2.91
C MET A 214 -1.71 -3.33 4.44
N LEU A 215 -0.50 -3.30 5.01
CA LEU A 215 -0.23 -2.81 6.35
C LEU A 215 0.30 -1.38 6.24
N ASN A 216 -0.02 -0.52 7.22
CA ASN A 216 0.45 0.85 7.22
C ASN A 216 0.84 1.28 8.63
N TYR A 217 1.98 1.97 8.74
CA TYR A 217 2.56 2.44 10.00
C TYR A 217 3.09 3.87 9.85
N THR A 218 3.04 4.63 10.95
CA THR A 218 3.69 5.94 11.07
C THR A 218 4.77 5.91 12.16
N TYR A 219 5.77 6.78 12.03
CA TYR A 219 6.83 6.90 13.03
C TYR A 219 6.36 7.54 14.34
N ASP A 220 5.38 8.42 14.30
CA ASP A 220 4.84 9.18 15.45
C ASP A 220 3.48 9.79 15.07
N THR A 221 2.85 10.51 16.00
CA THR A 221 1.63 11.29 15.85
C THR A 221 1.83 12.73 16.34
N ASN A 222 2.97 13.36 15.99
CA ASN A 222 3.36 14.70 16.38
C ASN A 222 3.30 14.93 17.91
N GLY A 223 3.63 13.89 18.70
CA GLY A 223 3.58 13.92 20.14
C GLY A 223 2.17 13.94 20.74
N ILE A 224 1.12 13.73 19.95
CA ILE A 224 -0.26 13.61 20.44
C ILE A 224 -0.54 12.11 20.68
N PRO A 225 -0.59 11.66 21.96
CA PRO A 225 -0.76 10.24 22.24
C PRO A 225 -2.18 9.78 21.88
N THR A 226 -2.33 8.50 21.54
CA THR A 226 -3.63 7.85 21.55
C THR A 226 -4.22 7.85 22.96
N PRO A 227 -5.56 7.88 23.13
CA PRO A 227 -6.17 7.79 24.45
C PRO A 227 -5.75 6.51 25.19
N GLU A 228 -5.70 6.56 26.50
CA GLU A 228 -5.31 5.44 27.36
C GLU A 228 -6.10 4.16 27.02
N GLY A 229 -5.38 3.07 26.81
CA GLY A 229 -5.95 1.76 26.43
C GLY A 229 -6.47 1.66 24.99
N LYS A 230 -6.17 2.66 24.12
CA LYS A 230 -6.59 2.70 22.72
C LYS A 230 -5.41 2.77 21.74
N ASP A 231 -4.29 2.16 22.08
CA ASP A 231 -3.09 2.11 21.23
C ASP A 231 -3.38 1.49 19.83
N TYR A 232 -4.47 0.75 19.71
CA TYR A 232 -4.95 0.20 18.45
C TYR A 232 -5.40 1.27 17.43
N MET A 233 -5.64 2.52 17.87
CA MET A 233 -6.23 3.55 17.02
C MET A 233 -5.30 3.96 15.87
N VAL A 234 -3.99 3.93 16.08
CA VAL A 234 -2.98 4.23 15.05
C VAL A 234 -1.88 3.18 15.11
N ASN A 235 -1.53 2.60 13.97
CA ASN A 235 -0.36 1.73 13.90
C ASN A 235 0.91 2.58 13.92
N ILE A 236 1.71 2.46 14.97
CA ILE A 236 2.97 3.17 15.13
C ILE A 236 4.15 2.20 15.00
N TRP A 237 5.21 2.64 14.32
CA TRP A 237 6.55 2.04 14.32
C TRP A 237 7.55 3.16 14.56
N PRO A 238 7.77 3.54 15.84
CA PRO A 238 8.45 4.76 16.20
C PRO A 238 9.91 4.76 15.79
N THR A 239 10.42 5.93 15.44
CA THR A 239 11.84 6.18 15.19
C THR A 239 12.34 7.30 16.09
N ASP A 240 13.55 7.20 16.58
CA ASP A 240 14.23 8.29 17.27
C ASP A 240 15.45 8.74 16.45
N LEU A 241 15.26 9.80 15.67
CA LEU A 241 16.32 10.33 14.79
C LEU A 241 17.55 10.86 15.55
N SER A 242 17.47 11.04 16.87
CA SER A 242 18.64 11.34 17.73
C SER A 242 19.53 10.12 17.95
N ILE A 243 18.97 8.90 17.77
CA ILE A 243 19.68 7.62 17.81
C ILE A 243 20.03 7.25 16.37
N ASN A 244 21.22 7.55 15.93
CA ASN A 244 21.64 7.29 14.53
C ASN A 244 21.98 5.80 14.25
N ASN A 245 21.40 4.89 15.03
CA ASN A 245 21.54 3.45 14.85
C ASN A 245 20.24 2.72 15.28
N PRO A 246 19.39 2.31 14.33
CA PRO A 246 18.15 1.59 14.60
C PRO A 246 18.32 0.31 15.45
N GLU A 247 19.45 -0.37 15.33
CA GLU A 247 19.71 -1.61 16.09
C GLU A 247 19.80 -1.36 17.60
N THR A 248 20.22 -0.18 18.02
CA THR A 248 20.37 0.21 19.43
C THR A 248 19.14 0.89 20.01
N ASP A 249 18.16 1.26 19.17
CA ASP A 249 16.90 1.83 19.61
C ASP A 249 15.98 0.72 20.14
N ALA A 250 15.90 0.60 21.45
CA ALA A 250 15.11 -0.44 22.11
C ALA A 250 13.60 -0.30 21.83
N ASN A 251 13.10 0.93 21.70
CA ASN A 251 11.70 1.21 21.41
C ASN A 251 11.36 0.78 19.97
N TYR A 252 12.14 1.23 19.00
CA TYR A 252 12.04 0.80 17.61
C TYR A 252 12.05 -0.73 17.47
N GLN A 253 13.01 -1.40 18.13
CA GLN A 253 13.13 -2.86 18.09
C GLN A 253 11.95 -3.59 18.74
N ALA A 254 11.32 -3.00 19.77
CA ALA A 254 10.12 -3.55 20.38
C ALA A 254 8.92 -3.51 19.41
N TYR A 255 8.71 -2.39 18.73
CA TYR A 255 7.65 -2.24 17.73
C TYR A 255 7.93 -3.06 16.46
N LYS A 256 9.18 -3.21 16.05
CA LYS A 256 9.59 -4.11 14.94
C LYS A 256 9.07 -5.54 15.13
N LYS A 257 9.02 -6.02 16.38
CA LYS A 257 8.42 -7.33 16.71
C LYS A 257 6.90 -7.36 16.50
N GLN A 258 6.21 -6.25 16.74
CA GLN A 258 4.77 -6.14 16.48
C GLN A 258 4.49 -6.12 14.97
N VAL A 259 5.26 -5.35 14.20
CA VAL A 259 5.19 -5.35 12.73
C VAL A 259 5.41 -6.76 12.16
N LYS A 260 6.38 -7.52 12.73
CA LYS A 260 6.59 -8.92 12.36
C LYS A 260 5.35 -9.80 12.59
N LYS A 261 4.66 -9.63 13.72
CA LYS A 261 3.43 -10.39 14.01
C LYS A 261 2.31 -10.06 13.01
N ASP A 262 2.17 -8.79 12.65
CA ASP A 262 1.17 -8.36 11.68
C ASP A 262 1.46 -8.93 10.28
N ILE A 263 2.73 -8.94 9.87
CA ILE A 263 3.17 -9.60 8.63
C ILE A 263 2.88 -11.10 8.68
N ASP A 264 3.27 -11.79 9.75
CA ASP A 264 3.03 -13.24 9.92
C ASP A 264 1.54 -13.59 9.91
N ALA A 265 0.69 -12.69 10.41
CA ALA A 265 -0.75 -12.88 10.42
C ALA A 265 -1.38 -12.93 9.02
N VAL A 266 -0.73 -12.31 8.01
CA VAL A 266 -1.31 -12.16 6.66
C VAL A 266 -0.45 -12.76 5.55
N ARG A 267 0.88 -12.89 5.71
CA ARG A 267 1.78 -13.27 4.62
C ARG A 267 1.38 -14.56 3.89
N ASP A 268 0.98 -15.57 4.63
CA ASP A 268 0.56 -16.86 4.05
C ASP A 268 -0.86 -16.82 3.43
N LYS A 269 -1.58 -15.71 3.58
CA LYS A 269 -2.98 -15.55 3.12
C LYS A 269 -3.10 -14.72 1.86
N VAL A 270 -2.02 -14.04 1.45
CA VAL A 270 -2.04 -13.15 0.28
C VAL A 270 -0.90 -13.49 -0.68
N ASP A 271 -1.15 -13.23 -1.95
CA ASP A 271 -0.14 -13.33 -2.99
C ASP A 271 0.79 -12.10 -2.98
N PHE A 272 0.22 -10.91 -2.76
CA PHE A 272 0.93 -9.62 -2.83
C PHE A 272 0.72 -8.84 -1.52
N LEU A 273 1.81 -8.61 -0.78
CA LEU A 273 1.81 -7.86 0.49
C LEU A 273 2.46 -6.50 0.32
N ILE A 274 1.70 -5.46 0.64
CA ILE A 274 2.13 -4.06 0.61
C ILE A 274 2.34 -3.59 2.05
N VAL A 275 3.41 -2.83 2.30
CA VAL A 275 3.60 -2.10 3.55
C VAL A 275 3.83 -0.62 3.23
N ALA A 276 2.91 0.23 3.68
CA ALA A 276 3.06 1.68 3.60
C ALA A 276 3.70 2.20 4.90
N ILE A 277 4.74 3.01 4.77
CA ILE A 277 5.50 3.56 5.90
C ILE A 277 5.51 5.09 5.79
N HIS A 278 4.99 5.75 6.83
CA HIS A 278 5.04 7.21 6.96
C HIS A 278 6.15 7.58 7.94
N ALA A 279 7.38 7.70 7.44
CA ALA A 279 8.58 7.94 8.23
C ALA A 279 9.72 8.49 7.36
N GLY A 280 10.73 9.06 8.01
CA GLY A 280 11.91 9.66 7.40
C GLY A 280 12.26 10.99 8.03
N VAL A 281 13.07 11.80 7.36
CA VAL A 281 13.43 13.14 7.79
C VAL A 281 12.80 14.16 6.86
N GLU A 282 11.96 15.04 7.39
CA GLU A 282 11.31 16.08 6.57
C GLU A 282 12.32 16.86 5.72
N TYR A 283 11.99 17.01 4.45
CA TYR A 283 12.72 17.79 3.45
C TYR A 283 14.14 17.31 3.11
N MET A 284 14.53 16.13 3.55
CA MET A 284 15.78 15.49 3.18
C MET A 284 15.57 14.59 1.95
N PRO A 285 16.40 14.74 0.89
CA PRO A 285 16.23 13.96 -0.35
C PRO A 285 16.91 12.58 -0.29
N ASP A 286 17.45 12.22 0.85
CA ASP A 286 18.18 10.98 1.08
C ASP A 286 17.49 10.18 2.19
N GLU A 287 17.40 8.88 1.99
CA GLU A 287 16.83 7.95 2.95
C GLU A 287 17.59 7.96 4.30
N SER A 288 16.87 7.83 5.38
CA SER A 288 17.43 7.71 6.73
C SER A 288 17.86 6.28 7.05
N ALA A 289 18.72 6.10 8.05
CA ALA A 289 19.12 4.77 8.53
C ALA A 289 17.93 3.91 8.99
N TYR A 290 16.87 4.55 9.55
CA TYR A 290 15.64 3.84 9.93
C TYR A 290 14.87 3.35 8.71
N GLN A 291 14.74 4.16 7.67
CA GLN A 291 14.06 3.73 6.44
C GLN A 291 14.81 2.58 5.77
N ASP A 292 16.15 2.59 5.77
CA ASP A 292 16.97 1.49 5.25
C ASP A 292 16.79 0.20 6.07
N ASP A 293 16.80 0.28 7.40
CA ASP A 293 16.56 -0.89 8.27
C ASP A 293 15.13 -1.42 8.11
N MET A 294 14.13 -0.54 7.99
CA MET A 294 12.73 -0.92 7.69
C MET A 294 12.66 -1.66 6.35
N ALA A 295 13.26 -1.11 5.29
CA ALA A 295 13.25 -1.72 3.97
C ALA A 295 13.91 -3.10 3.96
N GLN A 296 15.06 -3.24 4.61
CA GLN A 296 15.73 -4.54 4.72
C GLN A 296 14.89 -5.53 5.52
N PHE A 297 14.34 -5.10 6.68
CA PHE A 297 13.49 -5.95 7.51
C PHE A 297 12.23 -6.42 6.77
N LEU A 298 11.56 -5.53 6.05
CA LEU A 298 10.36 -5.86 5.28
C LEU A 298 10.67 -6.85 4.14
N SER A 299 11.77 -6.64 3.42
CA SER A 299 12.27 -7.57 2.40
C SER A 299 12.59 -8.95 2.97
N ASP A 300 13.25 -9.02 4.15
CA ASP A 300 13.57 -10.27 4.82
C ASP A 300 12.32 -11.04 5.34
N ASN A 301 11.18 -10.35 5.39
CA ASN A 301 9.90 -10.92 5.80
C ASN A 301 8.90 -11.08 4.62
N ASP A 302 9.43 -11.20 3.40
CA ASP A 302 8.66 -11.49 2.18
C ASP A 302 7.57 -10.46 1.86
N VAL A 303 7.76 -9.18 2.21
CA VAL A 303 6.96 -8.07 1.70
C VAL A 303 7.31 -7.85 0.23
N ASP A 304 6.32 -7.57 -0.60
CA ASP A 304 6.51 -7.42 -2.05
C ASP A 304 6.68 -5.95 -2.48
N LEU A 305 6.09 -5.01 -1.72
CA LEU A 305 6.14 -3.58 -2.01
C LEU A 305 6.19 -2.75 -0.73
N MET A 306 7.19 -1.89 -0.59
CA MET A 306 7.24 -0.83 0.42
C MET A 306 6.94 0.52 -0.23
N ILE A 307 6.01 1.29 0.36
CA ILE A 307 5.67 2.65 -0.08
C ILE A 307 5.96 3.61 1.07
N GLY A 308 6.99 4.45 0.89
CA GLY A 308 7.38 5.47 1.85
C GLY A 308 6.75 6.83 1.56
N THR A 309 6.39 7.54 2.62
CA THR A 309 5.81 8.89 2.66
C THR A 309 6.33 9.64 3.90
N HIS A 310 5.97 10.90 4.13
CA HIS A 310 6.39 11.78 5.22
C HIS A 310 7.52 12.77 4.90
N PRO A 311 8.64 12.43 4.21
CA PRO A 311 9.69 13.42 3.96
C PRO A 311 9.24 14.66 3.18
N HIS A 312 8.05 14.62 2.56
CA HIS A 312 7.48 15.71 1.74
C HIS A 312 8.32 16.07 0.50
N VAL A 313 9.34 15.30 0.22
CA VAL A 313 10.21 15.40 -0.95
C VAL A 313 10.44 14.02 -1.52
N ILE A 314 10.83 13.98 -2.80
CA ILE A 314 11.19 12.72 -3.44
C ILE A 314 12.49 12.21 -2.82
N GLU A 315 12.48 10.97 -2.36
CA GLU A 315 13.66 10.19 -2.02
C GLU A 315 13.90 9.09 -3.08
N PRO A 316 15.05 8.41 -3.07
CA PRO A 316 15.35 7.36 -4.03
C PRO A 316 14.36 6.18 -3.98
N ALA A 317 14.40 5.37 -5.02
CA ALA A 317 13.76 4.07 -5.06
C ALA A 317 14.74 2.98 -5.50
N ARG A 318 14.52 1.75 -5.05
CA ARG A 318 15.32 0.59 -5.45
C ARG A 318 14.60 -0.73 -5.17
N TYR A 319 15.09 -1.79 -5.75
CA TYR A 319 14.79 -3.12 -5.24
C TYR A 319 15.66 -3.44 -4.02
N VAL A 320 15.03 -3.98 -2.95
CA VAL A 320 15.68 -4.58 -1.79
C VAL A 320 15.33 -6.06 -1.81
N GLY A 321 16.27 -6.91 -2.22
CA GLY A 321 15.94 -8.29 -2.59
C GLY A 321 14.98 -8.31 -3.79
N ASP A 322 13.82 -8.95 -3.62
CA ASP A 322 12.75 -8.98 -4.64
C ASP A 322 11.66 -7.90 -4.38
N MET A 323 11.71 -7.19 -3.24
CA MET A 323 10.76 -6.15 -2.86
C MET A 323 11.08 -4.83 -3.56
N MET A 324 10.09 -4.21 -4.23
CA MET A 324 10.21 -2.82 -4.68
C MET A 324 10.05 -1.90 -3.47
N CYS A 325 10.99 -0.96 -3.32
CA CYS A 325 11.02 0.02 -2.24
C CYS A 325 11.04 1.44 -2.82
N TYR A 326 10.02 2.22 -2.49
CA TYR A 326 9.98 3.67 -2.64
C TYR A 326 10.24 4.26 -1.25
N TYR A 327 11.33 4.99 -1.05
CA TYR A 327 11.65 5.59 0.26
C TYR A 327 10.74 6.80 0.54
N SER A 328 10.49 7.66 -0.45
CA SER A 328 9.45 8.69 -0.39
C SER A 328 8.92 9.07 -1.76
N MET A 329 7.59 9.09 -1.88
CA MET A 329 6.90 9.50 -3.09
C MET A 329 6.81 11.04 -3.23
N GLY A 330 7.05 11.82 -2.15
CA GLY A 330 6.85 13.26 -2.11
C GLY A 330 5.39 13.70 -2.06
N ASN A 331 5.15 15.01 -2.13
CA ASN A 331 3.82 15.59 -2.02
C ASN A 331 3.01 15.51 -3.32
N LEU A 332 1.92 14.75 -3.32
CA LEU A 332 0.99 14.71 -4.45
C LEU A 332 0.18 16.01 -4.55
N LEU A 333 -0.39 16.45 -3.43
CA LEU A 333 -1.08 17.74 -3.31
C LEU A 333 -0.73 18.37 -1.96
N CYS A 334 -0.23 19.59 -1.99
CA CYS A 334 0.10 20.32 -0.77
C CYS A 334 0.02 21.84 -1.01
N SER A 335 0.08 22.61 0.09
CA SER A 335 0.27 24.06 0.05
C SER A 335 1.47 24.47 0.89
N GLN A 336 2.50 23.63 0.96
CA GLN A 336 3.77 23.99 1.57
C GLN A 336 4.46 25.06 0.72
N TYR A 337 5.25 25.92 1.37
CA TYR A 337 5.93 26.98 0.65
C TYR A 337 6.88 26.40 -0.41
N GLN A 338 6.69 26.84 -1.63
CA GLN A 338 7.60 26.48 -2.73
C GLN A 338 8.88 27.30 -2.59
N ASP A 339 9.99 26.62 -2.38
CA ASP A 339 11.33 27.20 -2.43
C ASP A 339 11.90 27.16 -3.86
N GLU A 340 13.09 27.70 -4.04
CA GLU A 340 13.78 27.76 -5.35
C GLU A 340 14.04 26.36 -5.95
N ASN A 341 14.01 25.31 -5.14
CA ASN A 341 14.33 23.94 -5.55
C ASN A 341 13.11 23.13 -5.98
N TYR A 342 11.89 23.62 -5.79
CA TYR A 342 10.63 22.90 -6.10
C TYR A 342 10.46 21.54 -5.38
N ASN A 343 11.29 21.23 -4.37
CA ASN A 343 11.34 19.93 -3.74
C ASN A 343 10.00 19.54 -3.07
N LYS A 344 9.32 20.49 -2.40
CA LYS A 344 8.07 20.28 -1.67
C LYS A 344 6.83 20.22 -2.57
N VAL A 345 6.97 20.58 -3.83
CA VAL A 345 5.86 20.60 -4.81
C VAL A 345 6.07 19.64 -5.97
N THR A 346 7.02 18.71 -5.80
CA THR A 346 7.27 17.61 -6.75
C THR A 346 7.05 16.26 -6.06
N SER A 347 6.53 15.31 -6.81
CA SER A 347 6.30 13.94 -6.33
C SER A 347 6.45 12.92 -7.46
N ILE A 348 6.46 11.66 -7.11
CA ILE A 348 6.40 10.55 -8.06
C ILE A 348 4.99 9.94 -8.05
N LEU A 349 4.48 9.66 -9.25
CA LEU A 349 3.37 8.75 -9.45
C LEU A 349 3.91 7.55 -10.24
N SER A 350 3.86 6.38 -9.64
CA SER A 350 4.33 5.15 -10.27
C SER A 350 3.15 4.32 -10.76
N THR A 351 3.28 3.69 -11.94
CA THR A 351 2.35 2.69 -12.43
C THR A 351 3.10 1.43 -12.81
N PHE A 352 2.53 0.26 -12.54
CA PHE A 352 3.13 -1.04 -12.90
C PHE A 352 2.07 -2.13 -12.95
N THR A 353 2.44 -3.27 -13.54
CA THR A 353 1.65 -4.49 -13.57
C THR A 353 2.15 -5.44 -12.48
N VAL A 354 1.30 -5.79 -11.51
CA VAL A 354 1.55 -6.90 -10.57
C VAL A 354 1.23 -8.19 -11.30
N LYS A 355 2.23 -9.03 -11.53
CA LYS A 355 2.11 -10.29 -12.26
C LYS A 355 2.38 -11.47 -11.34
N LYS A 356 1.39 -12.38 -11.25
CA LYS A 356 1.49 -13.68 -10.57
C LYS A 356 1.66 -14.78 -11.59
N THR A 357 2.72 -15.54 -11.43
CA THR A 357 2.96 -16.76 -12.23
C THR A 357 2.89 -17.96 -11.32
N THR A 358 2.03 -18.92 -11.65
CA THR A 358 1.97 -20.23 -10.97
C THR A 358 2.46 -21.29 -11.93
N ASP A 359 3.58 -21.94 -11.60
CA ASP A 359 4.19 -23.01 -12.37
C ASP A 359 4.53 -24.18 -11.44
N ASP A 360 3.96 -25.35 -11.71
CA ASP A 360 4.10 -26.55 -10.87
C ASP A 360 3.85 -26.27 -9.36
N GLY A 361 2.80 -25.47 -9.07
CA GLY A 361 2.42 -25.07 -7.71
C GLY A 361 3.36 -24.04 -7.06
N LYS A 362 4.34 -23.53 -7.78
CA LYS A 362 5.21 -22.42 -7.33
C LYS A 362 4.60 -21.09 -7.76
N VAL A 363 4.33 -20.23 -6.80
CA VAL A 363 3.87 -18.86 -7.04
C VAL A 363 5.07 -17.94 -7.08
N LYS A 364 5.12 -17.06 -8.07
CA LYS A 364 6.08 -15.96 -8.16
C LYS A 364 5.33 -14.67 -8.47
N ILE A 365 5.60 -13.63 -7.69
CA ILE A 365 5.15 -12.26 -7.95
C ILE A 365 6.29 -11.47 -8.60
N LYS A 366 5.94 -10.62 -9.55
CA LYS A 366 6.86 -9.69 -10.22
C LYS A 366 6.12 -8.41 -10.57
N LEU A 367 6.83 -7.29 -10.54
CA LEU A 367 6.34 -6.01 -11.06
C LEU A 367 6.89 -5.83 -12.47
N ASP A 368 6.00 -5.78 -13.45
CA ASP A 368 6.32 -5.57 -14.87
C ASP A 368 5.74 -4.23 -15.35
N ASP A 369 6.16 -3.75 -16.52
CA ASP A 369 5.65 -2.54 -17.20
C ASP A 369 5.67 -1.29 -16.29
N MET A 370 6.70 -1.18 -15.43
CA MET A 370 6.82 -0.05 -14.51
C MET A 370 7.06 1.25 -15.28
N ASN A 371 6.40 2.32 -14.84
CA ASN A 371 6.63 3.68 -15.29
C ASN A 371 6.54 4.64 -14.10
N ASN A 372 7.58 5.44 -13.89
CA ASN A 372 7.67 6.42 -12.81
C ASN A 372 7.55 7.82 -13.41
N GLU A 373 6.47 8.51 -13.15
CA GLU A 373 6.13 9.83 -13.65
C GLU A 373 6.45 10.89 -12.59
N LEU A 374 7.15 11.96 -12.98
CA LEU A 374 7.33 13.12 -12.13
C LEU A 374 6.07 14.00 -12.20
N MET A 375 5.55 14.39 -11.03
CA MET A 375 4.37 15.22 -10.87
C MET A 375 4.75 16.58 -10.28
N TYR A 376 4.00 17.62 -10.64
CA TYR A 376 4.14 18.97 -10.12
C TYR A 376 2.82 19.43 -9.49
N CYS A 377 2.87 19.80 -8.22
CA CYS A 377 1.77 20.44 -7.51
C CYS A 377 1.84 21.96 -7.74
N TYR A 378 1.13 22.45 -8.76
CA TYR A 378 1.03 23.85 -9.05
C TYR A 378 0.01 24.57 -8.17
N TYR A 379 0.28 25.79 -7.79
CA TYR A 379 -0.65 26.77 -7.28
C TYR A 379 -0.10 28.19 -7.45
N GLU A 380 -0.98 29.20 -7.51
CA GLU A 380 -0.57 30.61 -7.51
C GLU A 380 0.04 31.00 -6.18
N GLN A 381 1.35 31.24 -6.14
CA GLN A 381 2.15 31.39 -4.91
C GLN A 381 1.62 32.49 -3.97
N LYS A 382 1.21 33.67 -4.51
CA LYS A 382 0.76 34.81 -3.69
C LYS A 382 -0.65 34.60 -3.16
N ALA A 383 -1.55 34.14 -4.00
CA ALA A 383 -2.96 33.93 -3.66
C ALA A 383 -3.22 32.58 -3.00
N ARG A 384 -2.30 31.63 -3.13
CA ARG A 384 -2.42 30.25 -2.66
C ARG A 384 -3.74 29.62 -3.07
N ASN A 385 -4.01 29.66 -4.38
CA ASN A 385 -5.21 29.12 -5.02
C ASN A 385 -4.88 28.56 -6.40
N ASN A 386 -5.88 28.08 -7.12
CA ASN A 386 -5.77 27.51 -8.47
C ASN A 386 -4.85 26.28 -8.47
N PHE A 387 -5.03 25.41 -7.45
CA PHE A 387 -4.25 24.18 -7.30
C PHE A 387 -4.47 23.21 -8.45
N LYS A 388 -3.39 22.61 -8.95
CA LYS A 388 -3.40 21.60 -10.02
C LYS A 388 -2.24 20.64 -9.85
N ILE A 389 -2.50 19.36 -10.07
CA ILE A 389 -1.44 18.35 -10.20
C ILE A 389 -1.14 18.17 -11.68
N ILE A 390 0.12 18.40 -12.09
CA ILE A 390 0.52 18.42 -13.51
C ILE A 390 1.63 17.39 -13.74
N PRO A 391 1.42 16.38 -14.60
CA PRO A 391 2.47 15.45 -14.99
C PRO A 391 3.55 16.14 -15.83
N PHE A 392 4.81 15.81 -15.63
CA PHE A 392 5.91 16.34 -16.44
C PHE A 392 5.90 15.85 -17.90
N SER A 393 5.27 14.72 -18.17
CA SER A 393 5.04 14.24 -19.54
C SER A 393 3.96 15.04 -20.28
N SER A 394 3.10 15.79 -19.56
CA SER A 394 2.07 16.64 -20.17
C SER A 394 2.66 17.92 -20.74
N LYS A 395 2.19 18.32 -21.95
CA LYS A 395 2.54 19.63 -22.52
C LYS A 395 2.13 20.81 -21.66
N GLN A 396 1.16 20.64 -20.77
CA GLN A 396 0.75 21.66 -19.80
C GLN A 396 1.88 22.11 -18.88
N ILE A 397 2.85 21.23 -18.57
CA ILE A 397 3.95 21.58 -17.66
C ILE A 397 4.70 22.84 -18.09
N LYS A 398 4.82 23.09 -19.39
CA LYS A 398 5.50 24.28 -19.96
C LYS A 398 4.83 25.60 -19.60
N GLU A 399 3.51 25.56 -19.42
CA GLU A 399 2.72 26.74 -19.07
C GLU A 399 2.89 27.10 -17.59
N TYR A 400 3.00 26.08 -16.73
CA TYR A 400 2.98 26.25 -15.28
C TYR A 400 4.38 26.22 -14.62
N LEU A 401 5.39 25.67 -15.29
CA LEU A 401 6.73 25.55 -14.76
C LEU A 401 7.78 25.84 -15.86
N PRO A 402 8.20 27.11 -16.04
CA PRO A 402 9.14 27.48 -17.11
C PRO A 402 10.44 26.67 -17.10
N ASP A 403 10.97 26.34 -15.89
CA ASP A 403 12.21 25.61 -15.69
C ASP A 403 12.01 24.08 -15.61
N TYR A 404 10.87 23.55 -16.08
CA TYR A 404 10.48 22.15 -15.93
C TYR A 404 11.55 21.15 -16.36
N LYS A 405 12.34 21.43 -17.40
CA LYS A 405 13.42 20.53 -17.86
C LYS A 405 14.54 20.39 -16.82
N GLN A 406 14.88 21.50 -16.16
CA GLN A 406 15.91 21.48 -15.10
C GLN A 406 15.39 20.75 -13.86
N VAL A 407 14.16 21.04 -13.45
CA VAL A 407 13.48 20.38 -12.33
C VAL A 407 13.36 18.87 -12.58
N TYR A 408 12.91 18.48 -13.78
CA TYR A 408 12.85 17.07 -14.20
C TYR A 408 14.20 16.36 -14.07
N LYS A 409 15.26 16.97 -14.62
CA LYS A 409 16.62 16.41 -14.57
C LYS A 409 17.11 16.22 -13.13
N THR A 410 16.80 17.16 -12.26
CA THR A 410 17.17 17.13 -10.84
C THR A 410 16.48 15.97 -10.13
N TYR A 411 15.16 15.88 -10.22
CA TYR A 411 14.41 14.88 -9.44
C TYR A 411 14.45 13.47 -10.04
N LYS A 412 14.59 13.35 -11.36
CA LYS A 412 14.96 12.06 -11.98
C LYS A 412 16.29 11.53 -11.41
N LYS A 413 17.28 12.40 -11.21
CA LYS A 413 18.57 12.01 -10.62
C LYS A 413 18.44 11.60 -9.15
N VAL A 414 17.60 12.30 -8.36
CA VAL A 414 17.34 11.94 -6.96
C VAL A 414 16.67 10.57 -6.91
N PHE A 415 15.56 10.39 -7.62
CA PHE A 415 14.81 9.15 -7.63
C PHE A 415 15.64 7.92 -8.04
N LEU A 416 16.47 8.07 -9.09
CA LEU A 416 17.33 7.01 -9.64
C LEU A 416 18.69 6.88 -8.94
N LYS A 417 18.91 7.54 -7.79
CA LYS A 417 20.21 7.56 -7.10
C LYS A 417 20.69 6.17 -6.72
N LEU A 418 19.81 5.33 -6.19
CA LEU A 418 20.12 3.97 -5.70
C LEU A 418 19.94 2.88 -6.76
N ASP A 419 19.02 3.08 -7.72
CA ASP A 419 18.82 2.15 -8.83
C ASP A 419 18.57 2.89 -10.13
N LYS A 420 19.61 2.95 -10.97
CA LYS A 420 19.56 3.62 -12.28
C LYS A 420 18.82 2.83 -13.36
N THR A 421 18.42 1.61 -13.08
CA THR A 421 17.72 0.72 -14.03
C THR A 421 16.21 0.88 -13.99
N LEU A 422 15.68 1.56 -12.95
CA LEU A 422 14.24 1.80 -12.85
C LEU A 422 13.76 2.66 -14.04
N PRO A 423 12.66 2.25 -14.69
CA PRO A 423 12.05 3.04 -15.76
C PRO A 423 11.58 4.41 -15.23
N PHE A 424 11.69 5.44 -16.05
CA PHE A 424 11.26 6.78 -15.70
C PHE A 424 10.68 7.47 -16.94
N ALA A 425 9.47 7.99 -16.83
CA ALA A 425 8.76 8.65 -17.92
C ALA A 425 9.54 9.86 -18.44
N ASP A 426 9.52 10.09 -19.75
CA ASP A 426 10.14 11.26 -20.33
C ASP A 426 9.31 12.52 -20.08
N CYS A 427 9.96 13.66 -19.89
CA CYS A 427 9.26 14.94 -19.79
C CYS A 427 8.77 15.41 -21.16
N ALA A 428 7.80 16.32 -21.17
CA ALA A 428 7.28 16.94 -22.40
C ALA A 428 8.41 17.57 -23.24
N GLU A 429 8.39 17.32 -24.56
CA GLU A 429 9.31 17.92 -25.53
C GLU A 429 9.06 19.41 -25.75
#